data_9ff705706103e7489787e3c07106dc36
#
_entry.id   9ff705706103e7489787e3c07106dc36
#
_cell.length_a   1.000
_cell.length_b   1.000
_cell.length_c   1.000
_cell.angle_alpha   90.00
_cell.angle_beta   90.00
_cell.angle_gamma   90.00
#
_symmetry.space_group_name_H-M   'P 1'
#
loop_
_entity.id
_entity.type
_entity.pdbx_description
1 polymer ?
#
loop_
_entity_poly.entity_id
_entity_poly.type
_entity_poly.pdbx_seq_one_letter_code
_entity_poly.pdbx_strand_id
1 'polypeptide(L)'
;MITYPNAKINLGLNIVEKRPDGYHNLETVFYPINLQDALEVNLLEGEEEFSLKVSGVPIEGEPENNLVVKAYRLLKKDYPEMPAIDIHMYKHIPTGDGLGGASADAALMIQLLNDKFKLNLSIEKMEEYAAVLGADCAFFIQNKPVFATGIGNIFEPIQLSLKGYYLVLVKPDIFVSTKDAFAH
;
A
#
# COMPACT_ATOMS: atom_id res chain seq x y z
N MET A 1 -6.03 -15.68 8.56
CA MET A 1 -5.62 -15.68 7.13
C MET A 1 -4.42 -14.76 6.98
N ILE A 2 -3.42 -15.14 6.19
CA ILE A 2 -2.16 -14.38 6.06
C ILE A 2 -1.89 -14.03 4.59
N THR A 3 -1.29 -12.85 4.35
CA THR A 3 -0.79 -12.38 3.06
C THR A 3 0.56 -11.70 3.24
N TYR A 4 1.29 -11.46 2.14
CA TYR A 4 2.64 -10.91 2.15
C TYR A 4 2.72 -9.66 1.25
N PRO A 5 2.35 -8.48 1.78
CA PRO A 5 2.48 -7.22 1.05
C PRO A 5 3.92 -6.98 0.61
N ASN A 6 4.13 -6.67 -0.66
CA ASN A 6 5.46 -6.43 -1.19
C ASN A 6 5.70 -4.96 -1.51
N ALA A 7 6.97 -4.56 -1.51
CA ALA A 7 7.40 -3.23 -1.89
C ALA A 7 7.32 -3.00 -3.41
N LYS A 8 7.42 -1.74 -3.83
CA LYS A 8 7.68 -1.32 -5.22
C LYS A 8 8.91 -0.42 -5.28
N ILE A 9 9.46 -0.31 -6.46
CA ILE A 9 10.45 0.72 -6.81
C ILE A 9 9.92 1.58 -7.96
N ASN A 10 10.52 2.77 -8.08
CA ASN A 10 10.35 3.63 -9.25
C ASN A 10 11.55 3.40 -10.17
N LEU A 11 11.31 3.00 -11.43
CA LEU A 11 12.33 2.98 -12.47
C LEU A 11 12.24 4.29 -13.25
N GLY A 12 13.08 5.25 -12.84
CA GLY A 12 12.97 6.64 -13.24
C GLY A 12 11.79 7.36 -12.56
N LEU A 13 11.94 8.66 -12.40
CA LEU A 13 10.89 9.55 -11.89
C LEU A 13 11.10 10.93 -12.50
N ASN A 14 10.17 11.37 -13.34
CA ASN A 14 10.11 12.73 -13.88
C ASN A 14 9.00 13.50 -13.19
N ILE A 15 9.32 14.67 -12.69
CA ILE A 15 8.33 15.68 -12.30
C ILE A 15 8.03 16.49 -13.53
N VAL A 16 6.82 16.37 -14.08
CA VAL A 16 6.44 16.97 -15.36
C VAL A 16 5.88 18.37 -15.16
N GLU A 17 5.05 18.55 -14.12
CA GLU A 17 4.34 19.80 -13.90
C GLU A 17 3.95 19.95 -12.43
N LYS A 18 4.04 21.18 -11.93
CA LYS A 18 3.45 21.55 -10.64
C LYS A 18 1.98 21.94 -10.82
N ARG A 19 1.08 21.29 -10.11
CA ARG A 19 -0.35 21.51 -10.19
C ARG A 19 -0.82 22.65 -9.28
N PRO A 20 -1.95 23.30 -9.60
CA PRO A 20 -2.55 24.34 -8.73
C PRO A 20 -2.97 23.84 -7.34
N ASP A 21 -3.25 22.54 -7.21
CA ASP A 21 -3.63 21.88 -5.94
C ASP A 21 -2.44 21.58 -5.02
N GLY A 22 -1.23 21.97 -5.44
CA GLY A 22 0.02 21.76 -4.71
C GLY A 22 0.71 20.42 -4.94
N TYR A 23 0.06 19.49 -5.65
CA TYR A 23 0.68 18.25 -6.12
C TYR A 23 1.52 18.47 -7.37
N HIS A 24 2.26 17.42 -7.76
CA HIS A 24 3.03 17.41 -9.00
C HIS A 24 2.53 16.28 -9.91
N ASN A 25 2.38 16.60 -11.20
CA ASN A 25 2.26 15.56 -12.21
C ASN A 25 3.63 14.92 -12.38
N LEU A 26 3.63 13.59 -12.42
CA LEU A 26 4.84 12.79 -12.55
C LEU A 26 4.68 11.73 -13.64
N GLU A 27 5.82 11.25 -14.12
CA GLU A 27 5.92 10.08 -14.98
C GLU A 27 6.96 9.13 -14.38
N THR A 28 6.57 7.88 -14.15
CA THR A 28 7.44 6.87 -13.58
C THR A 28 6.99 5.48 -13.98
N VAL A 29 7.87 4.50 -13.83
CA VAL A 29 7.48 3.10 -13.88
C VAL A 29 7.45 2.55 -12.46
N PHE A 30 6.29 2.08 -12.00
CA PHE A 30 6.20 1.27 -10.79
C PHE A 30 6.53 -0.18 -11.12
N TYR A 31 7.46 -0.73 -10.36
CA TYR A 31 7.86 -2.13 -10.49
C TYR A 31 7.81 -2.81 -9.12
N PRO A 32 7.00 -3.89 -8.96
CA PRO A 32 6.92 -4.62 -7.70
C PRO A 32 8.20 -5.41 -7.46
N ILE A 33 8.67 -5.44 -6.22
CA ILE A 33 9.89 -6.16 -5.82
C ILE A 33 9.59 -7.11 -4.65
N ASN A 34 10.41 -8.15 -4.50
CA ASN A 34 10.20 -9.21 -3.51
C ASN A 34 10.82 -8.88 -2.13
N LEU A 35 10.58 -7.66 -1.65
CA LEU A 35 10.79 -7.25 -0.26
C LEU A 35 9.41 -7.16 0.38
N GLN A 36 9.12 -7.97 1.41
CA GLN A 36 7.75 -8.21 1.86
C GLN A 36 7.58 -7.98 3.35
N ASP A 37 6.42 -7.45 3.72
CA ASP A 37 5.84 -7.52 5.05
C ASP A 37 5.03 -8.82 5.20
N ALA A 38 4.52 -9.09 6.40
CA ALA A 38 3.49 -10.11 6.61
C ALA A 38 2.30 -9.48 7.32
N LEU A 39 1.11 -9.80 6.83
CA LEU A 39 -0.16 -9.30 7.35
C LEU A 39 -1.09 -10.47 7.60
N GLU A 40 -1.46 -10.68 8.85
CA GLU A 40 -2.40 -11.71 9.27
C GLU A 40 -3.64 -11.08 9.85
N VAL A 41 -4.81 -11.65 9.52
CA VAL A 41 -6.10 -11.25 10.07
C VAL A 41 -6.82 -12.48 10.61
N ASN A 42 -7.18 -12.41 11.90
CA ASN A 42 -7.99 -13.37 12.61
C ASN A 42 -9.33 -12.75 13.02
N LEU A 43 -10.24 -13.54 13.54
CA LEU A 43 -11.45 -13.03 14.20
C LEU A 43 -11.06 -12.55 15.60
N LEU A 44 -11.62 -11.41 16.00
CA LEU A 44 -11.48 -10.88 17.36
C LEU A 44 -12.75 -11.23 18.15
N GLU A 45 -12.55 -11.79 19.34
CA GLU A 45 -13.62 -12.00 20.30
C GLU A 45 -13.66 -10.84 21.30
N GLY A 46 -14.84 -10.40 21.67
CA GLY A 46 -15.02 -9.29 22.62
C GLY A 46 -15.82 -8.12 22.05
N GLU A 47 -15.74 -6.98 22.73
CA GLU A 47 -16.52 -5.78 22.40
C GLU A 47 -15.76 -4.80 21.49
N GLU A 48 -14.46 -5.00 21.30
CA GLU A 48 -13.63 -4.14 20.47
C GLU A 48 -13.88 -4.39 18.98
N GLU A 49 -13.80 -3.31 18.17
CA GLU A 49 -13.98 -3.40 16.72
C GLU A 49 -12.78 -4.05 16.04
N PHE A 50 -11.57 -3.76 16.51
CA PHE A 50 -10.32 -4.33 16.01
C PHE A 50 -9.24 -4.33 17.10
N SER A 51 -8.23 -5.17 16.89
CA SER A 51 -6.94 -5.06 17.56
C SER A 51 -5.83 -4.98 16.52
N LEU A 52 -4.74 -4.28 16.81
CA LEU A 52 -3.58 -4.17 15.93
C LEU A 52 -2.30 -4.42 16.74
N LYS A 53 -1.55 -5.44 16.32
CA LYS A 53 -0.21 -5.73 16.83
C LYS A 53 0.80 -5.59 15.70
N VAL A 54 1.79 -4.73 15.91
CA VAL A 54 2.88 -4.49 14.95
C VAL A 54 4.19 -4.97 15.56
N SER A 55 4.98 -5.67 14.77
CA SER A 55 6.33 -6.12 15.10
C SER A 55 7.28 -5.84 13.92
N GLY A 56 8.59 -5.99 14.13
CA GLY A 56 9.61 -5.66 13.13
C GLY A 56 9.96 -4.18 13.13
N VAL A 57 9.99 -3.53 11.96
CA VAL A 57 10.27 -2.10 11.83
C VAL A 57 9.19 -1.29 12.55
N PRO A 58 9.54 -0.39 13.49
CA PRO A 58 8.56 0.41 14.21
C PRO A 58 7.74 1.29 13.27
N ILE A 59 6.45 1.40 13.57
CA ILE A 59 5.54 2.38 12.93
C ILE A 59 5.15 3.39 14.00
N GLU A 60 5.31 4.66 13.70
CA GLU A 60 4.87 5.75 14.57
C GLU A 60 3.38 6.05 14.36
N GLY A 61 2.73 6.54 15.41
CA GLY A 61 1.34 7.01 15.39
C GLY A 61 0.35 6.05 16.04
N GLU A 62 -0.90 6.51 16.14
CA GLU A 62 -1.98 5.76 16.75
C GLU A 62 -2.46 4.63 15.82
N PRO A 63 -2.88 3.47 16.37
CA PRO A 63 -3.39 2.33 15.58
C PRO A 63 -4.48 2.71 14.57
N GLU A 64 -5.38 3.63 14.94
CA GLU A 64 -6.48 4.10 14.10
C GLU A 64 -6.02 4.82 12.85
N ASN A 65 -4.82 5.36 12.86
CA ASN A 65 -4.20 6.05 11.72
C ASN A 65 -3.50 5.09 10.76
N ASN A 66 -3.29 3.84 11.15
CA ASN A 66 -2.69 2.84 10.30
C ASN A 66 -3.59 2.54 9.08
N LEU A 67 -2.98 2.45 7.90
CA LEU A 67 -3.73 2.25 6.65
C LEU A 67 -4.46 0.91 6.60
N VAL A 68 -3.98 -0.14 7.28
CA VAL A 68 -4.71 -1.42 7.33
C VAL A 68 -6.00 -1.30 8.14
N VAL A 69 -5.98 -0.52 9.24
CA VAL A 69 -7.19 -0.24 10.03
C VAL A 69 -8.16 0.63 9.23
N LYS A 70 -7.64 1.65 8.52
CA LYS A 70 -8.47 2.48 7.63
C LYS A 70 -9.09 1.66 6.51
N ALA A 71 -8.36 0.70 5.93
CA ALA A 71 -8.88 -0.22 4.92
C ALA A 71 -10.03 -1.09 5.47
N TYR A 72 -9.85 -1.65 6.66
CA TYR A 72 -10.90 -2.42 7.33
C TYR A 72 -12.15 -1.56 7.58
N ARG A 73 -11.99 -0.37 8.19
CA ARG A 73 -13.10 0.54 8.47
C ARG A 73 -13.81 1.02 7.21
N LEU A 74 -13.06 1.26 6.14
CA LEU A 74 -13.63 1.66 4.85
C LEU A 74 -14.55 0.57 4.29
N LEU A 75 -14.10 -0.70 4.32
CA LEU A 75 -14.93 -1.82 3.89
C LEU A 75 -16.09 -2.07 4.87
N LYS A 76 -15.86 -2.00 6.18
CA LYS A 76 -16.90 -2.22 7.19
C LYS A 76 -18.06 -1.23 7.10
N LYS A 77 -17.81 -0.01 6.60
CA LYS A 77 -18.87 0.97 6.34
C LYS A 77 -19.88 0.48 5.31
N ASP A 78 -19.40 -0.21 4.26
CA ASP A 78 -20.26 -0.73 3.19
C ASP A 78 -20.72 -2.18 3.46
N TYR A 79 -19.98 -2.90 4.34
CA TYR A 79 -20.24 -4.29 4.77
C TYR A 79 -20.30 -4.37 6.30
N PRO A 80 -21.35 -3.79 6.93
CA PRO A 80 -21.44 -3.69 8.39
C PRO A 80 -21.49 -5.04 9.12
N GLU A 81 -21.86 -6.11 8.41
CA GLU A 81 -21.87 -7.49 8.91
C GLU A 81 -20.48 -8.10 9.09
N MET A 82 -19.41 -7.50 8.57
CA MET A 82 -18.06 -7.98 8.83
C MET A 82 -17.80 -8.02 10.34
N PRO A 83 -17.24 -9.12 10.87
CA PRO A 83 -16.95 -9.23 12.28
C PRO A 83 -15.78 -8.35 12.70
N ALA A 84 -15.57 -8.21 14.00
CA ALA A 84 -14.36 -7.64 14.58
C ALA A 84 -13.13 -8.49 14.22
N ILE A 85 -11.98 -7.84 14.06
CA ILE A 85 -10.75 -8.48 13.58
C ILE A 85 -9.54 -8.21 14.46
N ASP A 86 -8.68 -9.22 14.62
CA ASP A 86 -7.36 -9.11 15.22
C ASP A 86 -6.30 -9.12 14.11
N ILE A 87 -5.56 -8.01 14.00
CA ILE A 87 -4.60 -7.73 12.93
C ILE A 87 -3.19 -7.89 13.50
N HIS A 88 -2.41 -8.77 12.88
CA HIS A 88 -0.99 -8.91 13.18
C HIS A 88 -0.17 -8.50 11.96
N MET A 89 0.73 -7.52 12.15
CA MET A 89 1.66 -7.06 11.13
C MET A 89 3.10 -7.35 11.55
N TYR A 90 3.86 -7.93 10.66
CA TYR A 90 5.32 -7.95 10.75
C TYR A 90 5.87 -7.03 9.67
N LYS A 91 6.45 -5.89 10.09
CA LYS A 91 7.04 -4.90 9.18
C LYS A 91 8.50 -5.21 8.92
N HIS A 92 8.82 -5.38 7.65
CA HIS A 92 10.17 -5.57 7.15
C HIS A 92 10.53 -4.48 6.13
N ILE A 93 9.53 -3.97 5.38
CA ILE A 93 9.71 -2.86 4.45
C ILE A 93 9.90 -1.58 5.27
N PRO A 94 11.01 -0.84 5.07
CA PRO A 94 11.22 0.45 5.73
C PRO A 94 10.08 1.43 5.44
N THR A 95 9.77 2.29 6.40
CA THR A 95 8.70 3.30 6.27
C THR A 95 9.25 4.63 5.79
N GLY A 96 8.48 5.36 4.98
CA GLY A 96 8.83 6.72 4.52
C GLY A 96 9.86 6.80 3.38
N ASP A 97 10.18 5.69 2.73
CA ASP A 97 11.31 5.59 1.79
C ASP A 97 10.88 5.45 0.32
N GLY A 98 9.62 5.76 -0.02
CA GLY A 98 9.12 5.64 -1.39
C GLY A 98 8.92 4.19 -1.88
N LEU A 99 9.10 3.20 -1.01
CA LEU A 99 8.93 1.77 -1.31
C LEU A 99 7.47 1.31 -1.34
N GLY A 100 6.55 2.14 -0.91
CA GLY A 100 5.11 1.86 -0.94
C GLY A 100 4.63 0.82 0.08
N GLY A 101 5.41 0.48 1.13
CA GLY A 101 5.07 -0.57 2.08
C GLY A 101 3.71 -0.39 2.74
N ALA A 102 3.42 0.79 3.30
CA ALA A 102 2.13 1.05 3.93
C ALA A 102 0.95 1.01 2.93
N SER A 103 1.18 1.42 1.68
CA SER A 103 0.19 1.33 0.59
C SER A 103 -0.05 -0.11 0.17
N ALA A 104 0.99 -0.93 0.14
CA ALA A 104 0.89 -2.37 -0.11
C ALA A 104 0.11 -3.07 1.00
N ASP A 105 0.41 -2.75 2.27
CA ASP A 105 -0.30 -3.30 3.43
C ASP A 105 -1.81 -3.02 3.32
N ALA A 106 -2.18 -1.76 2.98
CA ALA A 106 -3.57 -1.35 2.83
C ALA A 106 -4.28 -2.07 1.67
N ALA A 107 -3.63 -2.15 0.52
CA ALA A 107 -4.20 -2.81 -0.66
C ALA A 107 -4.41 -4.31 -0.43
N LEU A 108 -3.40 -4.98 0.14
CA LEU A 108 -3.50 -6.41 0.44
C LEU A 108 -4.44 -6.69 1.62
N MET A 109 -4.65 -5.72 2.53
CA MET A 109 -5.72 -5.80 3.53
C MET A 109 -7.09 -5.87 2.87
N ILE A 110 -7.36 -5.02 1.87
CA ILE A 110 -8.62 -5.06 1.11
C ILE A 110 -8.82 -6.44 0.46
N GLN A 111 -7.80 -6.96 -0.23
CA GLN A 111 -7.85 -8.28 -0.87
C GLN A 111 -8.07 -9.40 0.17
N LEU A 112 -7.33 -9.36 1.27
CA LEU A 112 -7.42 -10.36 2.33
C LEU A 112 -8.82 -10.39 2.96
N LEU A 113 -9.41 -9.21 3.22
CA LEU A 113 -10.77 -9.10 3.77
C LEU A 113 -11.81 -9.55 2.74
N ASN A 114 -11.64 -9.19 1.46
CA ASN A 114 -12.48 -9.68 0.37
C ASN A 114 -12.51 -11.21 0.34
N ASP A 115 -11.35 -11.84 0.41
CA ASP A 115 -11.23 -13.30 0.35
C ASP A 115 -11.72 -13.98 1.63
N LYS A 116 -11.38 -13.42 2.80
CA LYS A 116 -11.74 -13.98 4.10
C LYS A 116 -13.24 -13.95 4.34
N PHE A 117 -13.90 -12.85 4.00
CA PHE A 117 -15.33 -12.63 4.25
C PHE A 117 -16.21 -12.81 3.02
N LYS A 118 -15.63 -13.22 1.88
CA LYS A 118 -16.36 -13.49 0.63
C LYS A 118 -17.20 -12.31 0.17
N LEU A 119 -16.61 -11.11 0.20
CA LEU A 119 -17.31 -9.87 -0.18
C LEU A 119 -17.60 -9.80 -1.69
N ASN A 120 -16.93 -10.65 -2.50
CA ASN A 120 -17.08 -10.74 -3.95
C ASN A 120 -16.82 -9.40 -4.67
N LEU A 121 -15.85 -8.64 -4.20
CA LEU A 121 -15.40 -7.40 -4.85
C LEU A 121 -14.69 -7.74 -6.16
N SER A 122 -14.98 -6.98 -7.21
CA SER A 122 -14.19 -7.02 -8.45
C SER A 122 -12.84 -6.32 -8.24
N ILE A 123 -11.90 -6.53 -9.17
CA ILE A 123 -10.59 -5.85 -9.15
C ILE A 123 -10.79 -4.33 -9.15
N GLU A 124 -11.65 -3.84 -10.05
CA GLU A 124 -11.95 -2.40 -10.19
C GLU A 124 -12.51 -1.83 -8.88
N LYS A 125 -13.39 -2.59 -8.20
CA LYS A 125 -13.96 -2.14 -6.92
C LYS A 125 -12.93 -2.10 -5.81
N MET A 126 -12.01 -3.06 -5.77
CA MET A 126 -10.89 -3.04 -4.84
C MET A 126 -9.93 -1.87 -5.11
N GLU A 127 -9.66 -1.54 -6.39
CA GLU A 127 -8.87 -0.37 -6.79
C GLU A 127 -9.54 0.95 -6.37
N GLU A 128 -10.87 1.07 -6.50
CA GLU A 128 -11.62 2.23 -5.99
C GLU A 128 -11.42 2.42 -4.48
N TYR A 129 -11.57 1.35 -3.68
CA TYR A 129 -11.31 1.42 -2.24
C TYR A 129 -9.85 1.78 -1.93
N ALA A 130 -8.92 1.17 -2.64
CA ALA A 130 -7.49 1.44 -2.45
C ALA A 130 -7.13 2.91 -2.76
N ALA A 131 -7.69 3.48 -3.84
CA ALA A 131 -7.45 4.87 -4.23
C ALA A 131 -7.91 5.89 -3.17
N VAL A 132 -8.93 5.57 -2.37
CA VAL A 132 -9.37 6.39 -1.23
C VAL A 132 -8.31 6.45 -0.13
N LEU A 133 -7.52 5.39 0.04
CA LEU A 133 -6.52 5.27 1.10
C LEU A 133 -5.19 5.94 0.75
N GLY A 134 -4.84 6.01 -0.52
CA GLY A 134 -3.63 6.65 -1.00
C GLY A 134 -3.37 6.46 -2.49
N ALA A 135 -2.61 7.37 -3.10
CA ALA A 135 -2.36 7.38 -4.55
C ALA A 135 -1.71 6.07 -5.05
N ASP A 136 -0.75 5.53 -4.29
CA ASP A 136 -0.02 4.32 -4.67
C ASP A 136 -0.79 3.02 -4.32
N CYS A 137 -1.87 3.09 -3.51
CA CYS A 137 -2.52 1.88 -3.00
C CYS A 137 -3.15 1.05 -4.12
N ALA A 138 -3.80 1.70 -5.10
CA ALA A 138 -4.46 1.00 -6.21
C ALA A 138 -3.49 0.19 -7.07
N PHE A 139 -2.22 0.62 -7.18
CA PHE A 139 -1.17 -0.14 -7.88
C PHE A 139 -1.02 -1.58 -7.34
N PHE A 140 -1.08 -1.74 -6.01
CA PHE A 140 -0.83 -3.03 -5.36
C PHE A 140 -1.99 -4.02 -5.49
N ILE A 141 -3.16 -3.59 -5.95
CA ILE A 141 -4.29 -4.50 -6.23
C ILE A 141 -3.94 -5.45 -7.38
N GLN A 142 -3.44 -4.94 -8.50
CA GLN A 142 -2.97 -5.81 -9.59
C GLN A 142 -1.50 -6.19 -9.46
N ASN A 143 -0.70 -5.36 -8.80
CA ASN A 143 0.69 -5.62 -8.43
C ASN A 143 1.57 -6.05 -9.62
N LYS A 144 1.47 -5.35 -10.73
CA LYS A 144 2.19 -5.60 -11.99
C LYS A 144 2.93 -4.34 -12.42
N PRO A 145 3.99 -4.45 -13.24
CA PRO A 145 4.67 -3.27 -13.77
C PRO A 145 3.72 -2.38 -14.56
N VAL A 146 3.72 -1.08 -14.23
CA VAL A 146 2.90 -0.07 -14.91
C VAL A 146 3.70 1.19 -15.17
N PHE A 147 3.36 1.90 -16.24
CA PHE A 147 3.70 3.31 -16.41
C PHE A 147 2.67 4.14 -15.66
N ALA A 148 3.12 4.93 -14.70
CA ALA A 148 2.27 5.72 -13.83
C ALA A 148 2.41 7.21 -14.16
N THR A 149 1.26 7.88 -14.29
CA THR A 149 1.14 9.32 -14.56
C THR A 149 0.21 10.00 -13.55
N GLY A 150 -0.10 11.28 -13.78
CA GLY A 150 -0.85 12.08 -12.83
C GLY A 150 -0.03 12.29 -11.55
N ILE A 151 -0.63 12.12 -10.40
CA ILE A 151 0.07 12.14 -9.10
C ILE A 151 0.61 10.75 -8.70
N GLY A 152 0.78 9.83 -9.67
CA GLY A 152 1.13 8.42 -9.45
C GLY A 152 -0.11 7.51 -9.31
N ASN A 153 -1.25 7.94 -9.84
CA ASN A 153 -2.54 7.28 -9.68
C ASN A 153 -3.22 6.87 -11.00
N ILE A 154 -2.61 7.16 -12.13
CA ILE A 154 -3.10 6.75 -13.46
C ILE A 154 -2.12 5.70 -13.99
N PHE A 155 -2.59 4.49 -14.22
CA PHE A 155 -1.74 3.34 -14.55
C PHE A 155 -2.00 2.83 -15.96
N GLU A 156 -0.92 2.70 -16.72
CA GLU A 156 -0.90 2.03 -18.01
C GLU A 156 -0.04 0.76 -17.87
N PRO A 157 -0.63 -0.45 -18.09
CA PRO A 157 0.12 -1.69 -18.03
C PRO A 157 1.26 -1.74 -19.03
N ILE A 158 2.45 -2.17 -18.61
CA ILE A 158 3.61 -2.31 -19.49
C ILE A 158 4.19 -3.72 -19.43
N GLN A 159 4.80 -4.15 -20.53
CA GLN A 159 5.54 -5.40 -20.61
C GLN A 159 6.99 -5.17 -20.22
N LEU A 160 7.27 -5.31 -18.92
CA LEU A 160 8.62 -5.13 -18.37
C LEU A 160 8.96 -6.28 -17.42
N SER A 161 10.15 -6.84 -17.55
CA SER A 161 10.65 -7.87 -16.66
C SER A 161 12.13 -7.62 -16.32
N LEU A 162 12.43 -7.59 -15.04
CA LEU A 162 13.81 -7.57 -14.51
C LEU A 162 14.30 -9.00 -14.18
N LYS A 163 13.65 -10.04 -14.70
CA LYS A 163 14.09 -11.42 -14.51
C LYS A 163 15.52 -11.60 -15.01
N GLY A 164 16.38 -12.14 -14.15
CA GLY A 164 17.81 -12.35 -14.45
C GLY A 164 18.71 -11.22 -13.96
N TYR A 165 18.15 -10.14 -13.43
CA TYR A 165 18.90 -9.08 -12.74
C TYR A 165 18.79 -9.22 -11.23
N TYR A 166 19.81 -8.72 -10.53
CA TYR A 166 19.82 -8.58 -9.08
C TYR A 166 19.54 -7.11 -8.73
N LEU A 167 18.67 -6.90 -7.75
CA LEU A 167 18.38 -5.59 -7.19
C LEU A 167 19.09 -5.46 -5.85
N VAL A 168 19.91 -4.42 -5.70
CA VAL A 168 20.53 -4.06 -4.43
C VAL A 168 19.88 -2.77 -3.95
N LEU A 169 19.15 -2.84 -2.83
CA LEU A 169 18.51 -1.69 -2.20
C LEU A 169 19.45 -1.13 -1.13
N VAL A 170 19.83 0.13 -1.29
CA VAL A 170 20.65 0.85 -0.31
C VAL A 170 19.82 1.98 0.28
N LYS A 171 19.54 1.88 1.59
CA LYS A 171 18.81 2.90 2.35
C LYS A 171 19.74 3.52 3.40
N PRO A 172 20.17 4.77 3.24
CA PRO A 172 20.88 5.48 4.29
C PRO A 172 19.91 5.89 5.41
N ASP A 173 20.44 6.09 6.63
CA ASP A 173 19.66 6.55 7.79
C ASP A 173 19.42 8.08 7.74
N ILE A 174 18.94 8.54 6.58
CA ILE A 174 18.58 9.95 6.35
C ILE A 174 17.12 9.99 5.94
N PHE A 175 16.32 10.71 6.73
CA PHE A 175 14.92 10.96 6.38
C PHE A 175 14.80 12.14 5.43
N VAL A 176 14.13 11.95 4.30
CA VAL A 176 13.76 13.01 3.36
C VAL A 176 12.24 12.94 3.17
N SER A 177 11.53 14.01 3.49
CA SER A 177 10.09 14.04 3.25
C SER A 177 9.82 14.10 1.75
N THR A 178 8.76 13.43 1.29
CA THR A 178 8.33 13.49 -0.13
C THR A 178 8.09 14.94 -0.58
N LYS A 179 7.57 15.79 0.33
CA LYS A 179 7.33 17.20 0.06
C LYS A 179 8.64 17.95 -0.24
N ASP A 180 9.68 17.68 0.56
CA ASP A 180 10.98 18.34 0.37
C ASP A 180 11.69 17.80 -0.87
N ALA A 181 11.58 16.50 -1.15
CA ALA A 181 12.13 15.89 -2.35
C ALA A 181 11.53 16.45 -3.66
N PHE A 182 10.24 16.84 -3.65
CA PHE A 182 9.59 17.45 -4.81
C PHE A 182 9.67 18.99 -4.85
N ALA A 183 10.22 19.63 -3.82
CA ALA A 183 10.38 21.09 -3.78
C ALA A 183 11.67 21.59 -4.46
N HIS A 184 12.59 20.70 -4.76
CA HIS A 184 13.89 20.93 -5.41
C HIS A 184 13.95 20.22 -6.76
#